data_024536a8b9d29c9b77a916785119c4d5
#
_entry.id   024536a8b9d29c9b77a916785119c4d5
#
_cell.length_a   1.000
_cell.length_b   1.000
_cell.length_c   1.000
_cell.angle_alpha   90.00
_cell.angle_beta   90.00
_cell.angle_gamma   90.00
#
_symmetry.space_group_name_H-M   'P 1'
#
loop_
_entity.id
_entity.type
_entity.pdbx_description
1 polymer ?
#
loop_
_entity_poly.entity_id
_entity_poly.type
_entity_poly.pdbx_seq_one_letter_code
_entity_poly.pdbx_strand_id
1 'polypeptide(L)'
;MNRVFLISFFLLLTGGICAQQATTGVLTLKEAEQRFLERNLSLIAERYNIDMAQAQVLQAKLFENPVISLEQNVYNRLNGKYFDFGKEGEMVVGIEQVIRLAGQRNKQVKLEKINKEIAEYQFEEVMRTLRQELNEKFVQVYFLSKSISIYEKEVNSLQELLAGMKLQQEKGNISLMEMSRLESMLFSLKKEKNERENELLTLRGELNVLLNLPGDTMVELSLDEEVLKQLDLSQL
;
A
#
# COMPACT_ATOMS: atom_id res chain seq x y z
N MET A 1 21.30 45.84 -20.92
CA MET A 1 21.41 44.51 -21.51
C MET A 1 21.18 43.35 -20.51
N ASN A 2 20.98 43.58 -19.20
CA ASN A 2 20.89 42.52 -18.18
C ASN A 2 19.46 42.12 -17.74
N ARG A 3 18.42 42.79 -18.25
CA ARG A 3 17.02 42.45 -17.87
C ARG A 3 16.35 41.42 -18.80
N VAL A 4 16.83 41.32 -20.04
CA VAL A 4 16.28 40.37 -21.02
C VAL A 4 16.83 38.93 -20.79
N PHE A 5 18.03 38.82 -20.21
CA PHE A 5 18.64 37.52 -19.91
C PHE A 5 18.03 36.81 -18.73
N LEU A 6 17.49 37.56 -17.75
CA LEU A 6 16.79 37.01 -16.57
C LEU A 6 15.40 36.48 -16.89
N ILE A 7 14.71 37.06 -17.86
CA ILE A 7 13.38 36.60 -18.31
C ILE A 7 13.50 35.34 -19.15
N SER A 8 14.56 35.20 -19.96
CA SER A 8 14.82 34.00 -20.77
C SER A 8 15.21 32.78 -19.92
N PHE A 9 15.84 32.97 -18.76
CA PHE A 9 16.21 31.87 -17.84
C PHE A 9 15.01 31.34 -17.05
N PHE A 10 14.00 32.19 -16.79
CA PHE A 10 12.79 31.77 -16.06
C PHE A 10 11.80 30.99 -16.94
N LEU A 11 11.85 31.13 -18.27
CA LEU A 11 10.97 30.43 -19.20
C LEU A 11 11.41 28.98 -19.50
N LEU A 12 12.64 28.61 -19.14
CA LEU A 12 13.18 27.26 -19.35
C LEU A 12 12.91 26.28 -18.21
N LEU A 13 12.31 26.74 -17.09
CA LEU A 13 12.01 25.92 -15.91
C LEU A 13 10.58 25.34 -15.91
N THR A 14 9.75 25.58 -16.94
CA THR A 14 8.39 25.08 -17.01
C THR A 14 8.20 23.79 -17.83
N GLY A 15 9.31 23.17 -18.23
CA GLY A 15 9.28 21.95 -19.04
C GLY A 15 9.50 20.68 -18.23
N GLY A 16 8.50 20.21 -17.50
CA GLY A 16 8.67 18.93 -16.80
C GLY A 16 7.52 18.49 -15.90
N ILE A 17 6.30 18.89 -16.20
CA ILE A 17 5.15 18.15 -15.64
C ILE A 17 5.03 16.89 -16.51
N CYS A 18 5.74 15.82 -16.12
CA CYS A 18 5.42 14.48 -16.57
C CYS A 18 4.01 14.19 -16.05
N ALA A 19 3.00 14.44 -16.90
CA ALA A 19 1.68 13.89 -16.69
C ALA A 19 1.86 12.37 -16.62
N GLN A 20 1.72 11.80 -15.42
CA GLN A 20 1.58 10.35 -15.24
C GLN A 20 0.37 9.96 -16.08
N GLN A 21 0.63 9.39 -17.26
CA GLN A 21 -0.39 8.75 -18.06
C GLN A 21 -1.07 7.71 -17.17
N ALA A 22 -2.34 7.95 -16.87
CA ALA A 22 -3.22 6.91 -16.37
C ALA A 22 -3.10 5.76 -17.36
N THR A 23 -2.48 4.67 -16.94
CA THR A 23 -2.30 3.47 -17.76
C THR A 23 -3.69 2.86 -17.91
N THR A 24 -4.40 3.25 -18.98
CA THR A 24 -5.59 2.55 -19.47
C THR A 24 -5.12 1.26 -20.17
N GLY A 25 -4.53 0.36 -19.41
CA GLY A 25 -4.11 -0.95 -19.88
C GLY A 25 -4.96 -2.03 -19.23
N VAL A 26 -5.20 -3.09 -19.96
CA VAL A 26 -5.75 -4.33 -19.40
C VAL A 26 -4.65 -4.93 -18.52
N LEU A 27 -4.95 -5.15 -17.23
CA LEU A 27 -4.02 -5.72 -16.26
C LEU A 27 -4.30 -7.21 -16.10
N THR A 28 -3.31 -8.03 -16.37
CA THR A 28 -3.36 -9.47 -16.10
C THR A 28 -2.99 -9.77 -14.64
N LEU A 29 -3.38 -10.94 -14.13
CA LEU A 29 -3.03 -11.35 -12.76
C LEU A 29 -1.51 -11.39 -12.56
N LYS A 30 -0.76 -11.87 -13.55
CA LYS A 30 0.71 -11.94 -13.51
C LYS A 30 1.35 -10.56 -13.41
N GLU A 31 0.87 -9.58 -14.17
CA GLU A 31 1.34 -8.20 -14.11
C GLU A 31 0.97 -7.54 -12.77
N ALA A 32 -0.22 -7.84 -12.24
CA ALA A 32 -0.65 -7.41 -10.92
C ALA A 32 0.28 -7.98 -9.82
N GLU A 33 0.62 -9.26 -9.86
CA GLU A 33 1.58 -9.88 -8.92
C GLU A 33 2.97 -9.25 -9.03
N GLN A 34 3.47 -9.00 -10.23
CA GLN A 34 4.77 -8.35 -10.40
C GLN A 34 4.75 -6.95 -9.81
N ARG A 35 3.74 -6.15 -10.12
CA ARG A 35 3.58 -4.79 -9.57
C ARG A 35 3.46 -4.80 -8.06
N PHE A 36 2.71 -5.74 -7.51
CA PHE A 36 2.56 -5.93 -6.07
C PHE A 36 3.93 -6.18 -5.40
N LEU A 37 4.73 -7.10 -5.93
CA LEU A 37 6.05 -7.43 -5.38
C LEU A 37 7.03 -6.23 -5.42
N GLU A 38 6.89 -5.37 -6.42
CA GLU A 38 7.77 -4.21 -6.60
C GLU A 38 7.32 -2.97 -5.82
N ARG A 39 6.00 -2.77 -5.65
CA ARG A 39 5.45 -1.48 -5.23
C ARG A 39 4.56 -1.52 -4.01
N ASN A 40 4.21 -2.68 -3.48
CA ASN A 40 3.38 -2.76 -2.29
C ASN A 40 4.12 -2.16 -1.09
N LEU A 41 3.48 -1.17 -0.43
CA LEU A 41 4.11 -0.41 0.65
C LEU A 41 4.36 -1.26 1.90
N SER A 42 3.49 -2.23 2.18
CA SER A 42 3.68 -3.14 3.31
C SER A 42 4.89 -4.05 3.10
N LEU A 43 5.09 -4.58 1.88
CA LEU A 43 6.28 -5.37 1.57
C LEU A 43 7.56 -4.54 1.61
N ILE A 44 7.50 -3.28 1.17
CA ILE A 44 8.64 -2.36 1.27
C ILE A 44 8.98 -2.10 2.74
N ALA A 45 7.98 -1.88 3.60
CA ALA A 45 8.19 -1.69 5.03
C ALA A 45 8.83 -2.93 5.68
N GLU A 46 8.38 -4.14 5.35
CA GLU A 46 8.97 -5.36 5.89
C GLU A 46 10.41 -5.59 5.38
N ARG A 47 10.76 -5.18 4.17
CA ARG A 47 12.17 -5.18 3.71
C ARG A 47 13.04 -4.27 4.56
N TYR A 48 12.56 -3.09 4.93
CA TYR A 48 13.29 -2.21 5.84
C TYR A 48 13.45 -2.83 7.24
N ASN A 49 12.50 -3.64 7.71
CA ASN A 49 12.64 -4.37 8.96
C ASN A 49 13.82 -5.38 8.92
N ILE A 50 14.00 -6.07 7.78
CA ILE A 50 15.17 -6.93 7.55
C ILE A 50 16.46 -6.10 7.55
N ASP A 51 16.47 -4.94 6.88
CA ASP A 51 17.64 -4.07 6.83
C ASP A 51 18.00 -3.52 8.23
N MET A 52 17.00 -3.18 9.04
CA MET A 52 17.18 -2.76 10.42
C MET A 52 17.77 -3.90 11.27
N ALA A 53 17.26 -5.12 11.14
CA ALA A 53 17.81 -6.29 11.83
C ALA A 53 19.25 -6.58 11.37
N GLN A 54 19.57 -6.44 10.10
CA GLN A 54 20.93 -6.53 9.58
C GLN A 54 21.85 -5.46 10.18
N ALA A 55 21.38 -4.22 10.33
CA ALA A 55 22.13 -3.16 10.98
C ALA A 55 22.42 -3.48 12.46
N GLN A 56 21.47 -4.09 13.18
CA GLN A 56 21.69 -4.56 14.56
C GLN A 56 22.80 -5.64 14.62
N VAL A 57 22.85 -6.56 13.65
CA VAL A 57 23.96 -7.53 13.54
C VAL A 57 25.30 -6.82 13.36
N LEU A 58 25.36 -5.77 12.56
CA LEU A 58 26.57 -4.99 12.36
C LEU A 58 26.94 -4.24 13.65
N GLN A 59 26.00 -3.61 14.30
CA GLN A 59 26.21 -2.90 15.56
C GLN A 59 26.72 -3.83 16.66
N ALA A 60 26.16 -5.03 16.79
CA ALA A 60 26.61 -6.04 17.76
C ALA A 60 28.05 -6.49 17.55
N LYS A 61 28.60 -6.34 16.34
CA LYS A 61 30.00 -6.63 16.02
C LYS A 61 30.97 -5.53 16.43
N LEU A 62 30.49 -4.30 16.62
CA LEU A 62 31.33 -3.18 16.97
C LEU A 62 31.71 -3.21 18.45
N PHE A 63 32.82 -2.55 18.77
CA PHE A 63 33.16 -2.22 20.15
C PHE A 63 32.43 -0.98 20.55
N GLU A 64 32.10 -0.89 21.83
CA GLU A 64 31.55 0.37 22.38
C GLU A 64 32.61 1.47 22.31
N ASN A 65 32.20 2.66 21.96
CA ASN A 65 33.12 3.79 21.88
C ASN A 65 33.55 4.21 23.29
N PRO A 66 34.81 4.66 23.48
CA PRO A 66 35.21 5.27 24.71
C PRO A 66 34.44 6.58 24.95
N VAL A 67 34.02 6.79 26.16
CA VAL A 67 33.37 8.03 26.61
C VAL A 67 34.43 8.89 27.29
N ILE A 68 34.62 10.10 26.79
CA ILE A 68 35.48 11.12 27.42
C ILE A 68 34.54 12.09 28.12
N SER A 69 34.70 12.20 29.43
CA SER A 69 33.98 13.16 30.25
C SER A 69 34.91 14.28 30.74
N LEU A 70 34.42 15.50 30.74
CA LEU A 70 35.08 16.63 31.30
C LEU A 70 34.11 17.30 32.29
N GLU A 71 34.44 17.26 33.55
CA GLU A 71 33.67 17.88 34.60
C GLU A 71 34.47 19.05 35.15
N GLN A 72 33.85 20.22 35.25
CA GLN A 72 34.46 21.41 35.83
C GLN A 72 33.46 22.12 36.73
N ASN A 73 33.94 22.53 37.87
CA ASN A 73 33.16 23.37 38.80
C ASN A 73 32.99 24.77 38.22
N VAL A 74 31.71 25.17 37.96
CA VAL A 74 31.38 26.48 37.40
C VAL A 74 31.72 27.61 38.40
N TYR A 75 31.50 27.38 39.70
CA TYR A 75 31.74 28.33 40.74
C TYR A 75 32.45 27.69 41.92
N ASN A 76 33.65 28.17 42.23
CA ASN A 76 34.41 27.73 43.38
C ASN A 76 34.01 28.54 44.61
N ARG A 77 33.38 27.90 45.60
CA ARG A 77 32.90 28.56 46.83
C ARG A 77 34.03 28.94 47.76
N LEU A 78 35.22 28.37 47.61
CA LEU A 78 36.36 28.63 48.50
C LEU A 78 37.01 29.99 48.21
N ASN A 79 37.10 30.39 46.94
CA ASN A 79 37.76 31.61 46.50
C ASN A 79 36.88 32.58 45.72
N GLY A 80 35.58 32.24 45.51
CA GLY A 80 34.60 33.10 44.83
C GLY A 80 34.80 33.24 43.31
N LYS A 81 35.64 32.39 42.67
CA LYS A 81 35.94 32.48 41.25
C LYS A 81 35.06 31.55 40.40
N TYR A 82 34.69 32.02 39.23
CA TYR A 82 34.04 31.21 38.20
C TYR A 82 35.10 30.53 37.34
N PHE A 83 34.83 29.27 36.93
CA PHE A 83 35.72 28.46 36.09
C PHE A 83 37.19 28.49 36.57
N ASP A 84 37.40 28.21 37.84
CA ASP A 84 38.73 28.28 38.44
C ASP A 84 39.61 27.08 37.97
N PHE A 85 40.66 27.39 37.21
CA PHE A 85 41.68 26.42 36.74
C PHE A 85 42.94 26.42 37.63
N GLY A 86 42.91 27.17 38.74
CA GLY A 86 44.05 27.28 39.66
C GLY A 86 44.17 26.10 40.60
N LYS A 87 45.08 26.25 41.62
CA LYS A 87 45.37 25.20 42.61
C LYS A 87 44.16 24.84 43.50
N GLU A 88 43.16 25.71 43.57
CA GLU A 88 41.94 25.51 44.35
C GLU A 88 40.72 25.18 43.42
N GLY A 89 40.93 25.13 42.08
CA GLY A 89 39.92 24.75 41.10
C GLY A 89 39.82 23.22 40.99
N GLU A 90 38.62 22.75 40.62
CA GLU A 90 38.37 21.35 40.41
C GLU A 90 38.00 21.12 38.92
N MET A 91 38.85 20.35 38.22
CA MET A 91 38.60 19.89 36.88
C MET A 91 38.93 18.37 36.83
N VAL A 92 37.93 17.58 36.43
CA VAL A 92 38.08 16.15 36.27
C VAL A 92 37.98 15.75 34.79
N VAL A 93 38.95 15.07 34.28
CA VAL A 93 38.93 14.45 32.97
C VAL A 93 38.80 12.92 33.17
N GLY A 94 37.68 12.38 32.73
CA GLY A 94 37.40 10.96 32.80
C GLY A 94 37.48 10.31 31.41
N ILE A 95 37.99 9.09 31.34
CA ILE A 95 37.93 8.23 30.17
C ILE A 95 37.35 6.89 30.63
N GLU A 96 36.19 6.54 30.06
CA GLU A 96 35.50 5.27 30.35
C GLU A 96 35.44 4.42 29.07
N GLN A 97 35.83 3.16 29.18
CA GLN A 97 35.72 2.18 28.08
C GLN A 97 35.10 0.91 28.60
N VAL A 98 33.93 0.56 28.08
CA VAL A 98 33.29 -0.73 28.39
C VAL A 98 33.92 -1.86 27.59
N ILE A 99 34.43 -2.89 28.27
CA ILE A 99 34.98 -4.07 27.65
C ILE A 99 34.13 -5.27 28.06
N ARG A 100 33.45 -5.87 27.07
CA ARG A 100 32.63 -7.07 27.29
C ARG A 100 33.49 -8.32 27.27
N LEU A 101 33.56 -9.05 28.40
CA LEU A 101 34.36 -10.26 28.57
C LEU A 101 33.54 -11.54 28.31
N ALA A 102 34.23 -12.69 28.39
CA ALA A 102 33.64 -14.04 28.34
C ALA A 102 32.76 -14.33 27.09
N GLY A 103 33.12 -13.75 25.94
CA GLY A 103 32.41 -14.01 24.68
C GLY A 103 30.99 -13.43 24.58
N GLN A 104 30.64 -12.51 25.48
CA GLN A 104 29.29 -11.85 25.45
C GLN A 104 29.00 -11.24 24.09
N ARG A 105 29.99 -10.56 23.46
CA ARG A 105 29.83 -10.00 22.11
C ARG A 105 29.47 -11.05 21.07
N ASN A 106 30.13 -12.19 21.08
CA ASN A 106 29.83 -13.27 20.14
C ASN A 106 28.44 -13.86 20.34
N LYS A 107 27.98 -13.94 21.60
CA LYS A 107 26.63 -14.39 21.94
C LYS A 107 25.60 -13.34 21.45
N GLN A 108 25.88 -12.05 21.63
CA GLN A 108 25.03 -10.97 21.12
C GLN A 108 24.96 -11.02 19.60
N VAL A 109 26.07 -11.17 18.89
CA VAL A 109 26.07 -11.29 17.42
C VAL A 109 25.25 -12.50 16.96
N LYS A 110 25.31 -13.64 17.69
CA LYS A 110 24.49 -14.81 17.37
C LYS A 110 22.98 -14.51 17.55
N LEU A 111 22.64 -13.86 18.65
CA LEU A 111 21.26 -13.45 18.93
C LEU A 111 20.73 -12.54 17.84
N GLU A 112 21.48 -11.50 17.45
CA GLU A 112 21.02 -10.58 16.40
C GLU A 112 20.94 -11.24 15.02
N LYS A 113 21.76 -12.27 14.74
CA LYS A 113 21.61 -13.06 13.52
C LYS A 113 20.29 -13.85 13.50
N ILE A 114 19.89 -14.41 14.64
CA ILE A 114 18.62 -15.13 14.78
C ILE A 114 17.47 -14.12 14.64
N ASN A 115 17.58 -12.93 15.24
CA ASN A 115 16.58 -11.87 15.08
C ASN A 115 16.40 -11.46 13.61
N LYS A 116 17.51 -11.37 12.84
CA LYS A 116 17.46 -11.13 11.41
C LYS A 116 16.73 -12.26 10.67
N GLU A 117 17.02 -13.52 10.99
CA GLU A 117 16.35 -14.69 10.40
C GLU A 117 14.85 -14.67 10.70
N ILE A 118 14.45 -14.28 11.90
CA ILE A 118 13.04 -14.08 12.27
C ILE A 118 12.41 -13.00 11.39
N ALA A 119 13.07 -11.86 11.17
CA ALA A 119 12.56 -10.81 10.31
C ALA A 119 12.40 -11.27 8.85
N GLU A 120 13.31 -12.13 8.34
CA GLU A 120 13.20 -12.73 7.02
C GLU A 120 11.97 -13.64 6.91
N TYR A 121 11.70 -14.49 7.90
CA TYR A 121 10.50 -15.32 7.94
C TYR A 121 9.22 -14.51 8.08
N GLN A 122 9.24 -13.42 8.85
CA GLN A 122 8.11 -12.50 8.96
C GLN A 122 7.78 -11.85 7.62
N PHE A 123 8.80 -11.42 6.87
CA PHE A 123 8.62 -10.91 5.51
C PHE A 123 7.97 -11.94 4.59
N GLU A 124 8.42 -13.19 4.61
CA GLU A 124 7.83 -14.27 3.80
C GLU A 124 6.37 -14.54 4.16
N GLU A 125 6.05 -14.51 5.47
CA GLU A 125 4.66 -14.68 5.95
C GLU A 125 3.75 -13.56 5.47
N VAL A 126 4.18 -12.29 5.64
CA VAL A 126 3.41 -11.12 5.17
C VAL A 126 3.26 -11.16 3.64
N MET A 127 4.33 -11.48 2.91
CA MET A 127 4.29 -11.60 1.45
C MET A 127 3.29 -12.67 1.00
N ARG A 128 3.27 -13.84 1.66
CA ARG A 128 2.33 -14.92 1.33
C ARG A 128 0.88 -14.52 1.58
N THR A 129 0.61 -13.90 2.74
CA THR A 129 -0.74 -13.46 3.12
C THR A 129 -1.26 -12.39 2.17
N LEU A 130 -0.45 -11.37 1.89
CA LEU A 130 -0.86 -10.28 0.98
C LEU A 130 -0.98 -10.74 -0.48
N ARG A 131 -0.17 -11.73 -0.92
CA ARG A 131 -0.33 -12.32 -2.25
C ARG A 131 -1.65 -13.08 -2.36
N GLN A 132 -2.04 -13.82 -1.33
CA GLN A 132 -3.34 -14.48 -1.29
C GLN A 132 -4.47 -13.46 -1.37
N GLU A 133 -4.40 -12.40 -0.58
CA GLU A 133 -5.38 -11.31 -0.60
C GLU A 133 -5.46 -10.65 -1.98
N LEU A 134 -4.31 -10.37 -2.63
CA LEU A 134 -4.25 -9.83 -3.98
C LEU A 134 -5.01 -10.73 -4.98
N ASN A 135 -4.73 -12.03 -4.96
CA ASN A 135 -5.35 -12.97 -5.89
C ASN A 135 -6.85 -13.06 -5.66
N GLU A 136 -7.29 -13.09 -4.41
CA GLU A 136 -8.71 -13.10 -4.05
C GLU A 136 -9.42 -11.84 -4.54
N LYS A 137 -8.87 -10.65 -4.22
CA LYS A 137 -9.45 -9.36 -4.64
C LYS A 137 -9.46 -9.21 -6.16
N PHE A 138 -8.41 -9.64 -6.85
CA PHE A 138 -8.33 -9.59 -8.30
C PHE A 138 -9.44 -10.42 -8.96
N VAL A 139 -9.64 -11.64 -8.50
CA VAL A 139 -10.67 -12.56 -9.00
C VAL A 139 -12.07 -12.00 -8.68
N GLN A 140 -12.30 -11.51 -7.46
CA GLN A 140 -13.57 -10.90 -7.07
C GLN A 140 -13.93 -9.69 -7.95
N VAL A 141 -13.00 -8.76 -8.17
CA VAL A 141 -13.20 -7.58 -9.03
C VAL A 141 -13.51 -8.00 -10.47
N TYR A 142 -12.78 -8.99 -11.00
CA TYR A 142 -13.01 -9.49 -12.35
C TYR A 142 -14.42 -10.06 -12.52
N PHE A 143 -14.83 -11.01 -11.68
CA PHE A 143 -16.15 -11.64 -11.81
C PHE A 143 -17.29 -10.69 -11.48
N LEU A 144 -17.12 -9.82 -10.51
CA LEU A 144 -18.13 -8.82 -10.17
C LEU A 144 -18.35 -7.83 -11.32
N SER A 145 -17.28 -7.40 -12.00
CA SER A 145 -17.39 -6.54 -13.19
C SER A 145 -18.12 -7.24 -14.34
N LYS A 146 -17.88 -8.54 -14.55
CA LYS A 146 -18.62 -9.34 -15.53
C LYS A 146 -20.09 -9.51 -15.14
N SER A 147 -20.37 -9.76 -13.86
CA SER A 147 -21.74 -9.85 -13.34
C SER A 147 -22.52 -8.55 -13.60
N ILE A 148 -21.94 -7.38 -13.30
CA ILE A 148 -22.57 -6.09 -13.56
C ILE A 148 -22.92 -5.90 -15.04
N SER A 149 -22.05 -6.36 -15.96
CA SER A 149 -22.35 -6.29 -17.39
C SER A 149 -23.56 -7.15 -17.81
N ILE A 150 -23.83 -8.25 -17.08
CA ILE A 150 -25.02 -9.07 -17.28
C ILE A 150 -26.26 -8.34 -16.76
N TYR A 151 -26.20 -7.77 -15.55
CA TYR A 151 -27.28 -6.96 -15.00
C TYR A 151 -27.64 -5.79 -15.91
N GLU A 152 -26.65 -5.13 -16.54
CA GLU A 152 -26.91 -4.06 -17.52
C GLU A 152 -27.73 -4.56 -18.72
N LYS A 153 -27.37 -5.71 -19.27
CA LYS A 153 -28.11 -6.30 -20.37
C LYS A 153 -29.54 -6.66 -19.98
N GLU A 154 -29.72 -7.23 -18.78
CA GLU A 154 -31.05 -7.60 -18.28
C GLU A 154 -31.91 -6.35 -18.01
N VAL A 155 -31.34 -5.30 -17.39
CA VAL A 155 -32.03 -4.01 -17.17
C VAL A 155 -32.48 -3.42 -18.51
N ASN A 156 -31.59 -3.40 -19.52
CA ASN A 156 -31.93 -2.87 -20.85
C ASN A 156 -33.03 -3.69 -21.52
N SER A 157 -32.93 -5.01 -21.49
CA SER A 157 -33.95 -5.90 -22.09
C SER A 157 -35.32 -5.73 -21.41
N LEU A 158 -35.34 -5.61 -20.07
CA LEU A 158 -36.61 -5.38 -19.34
C LEU A 158 -37.18 -3.99 -19.59
N GLN A 159 -36.34 -2.96 -19.78
CA GLN A 159 -36.79 -1.63 -20.16
C GLN A 159 -37.39 -1.62 -21.56
N GLU A 160 -36.81 -2.28 -22.54
CA GLU A 160 -37.35 -2.43 -23.89
C GLU A 160 -38.68 -3.19 -23.87
N LEU A 161 -38.80 -4.25 -23.10
CA LEU A 161 -40.02 -5.03 -22.90
C LEU A 161 -41.12 -4.12 -22.32
N LEU A 162 -40.84 -3.38 -21.27
CA LEU A 162 -41.76 -2.45 -20.63
C LEU A 162 -42.25 -1.35 -21.61
N ALA A 163 -41.35 -0.82 -22.43
CA ALA A 163 -41.72 0.15 -23.46
C ALA A 163 -42.73 -0.42 -24.48
N GLY A 164 -42.50 -1.65 -24.94
CA GLY A 164 -43.43 -2.37 -25.84
C GLY A 164 -44.78 -2.68 -25.17
N MET A 165 -44.77 -3.11 -23.91
CA MET A 165 -45.98 -3.46 -23.15
C MET A 165 -46.82 -2.23 -22.82
N LYS A 166 -46.21 -1.06 -22.60
CA LYS A 166 -46.95 0.19 -22.40
C LYS A 166 -47.85 0.55 -23.59
N LEU A 167 -47.36 0.32 -24.80
CA LEU A 167 -48.18 0.51 -26.01
C LEU A 167 -49.35 -0.45 -26.08
N GLN A 168 -49.19 -1.69 -25.58
CA GLN A 168 -50.25 -2.66 -25.53
C GLN A 168 -51.29 -2.38 -24.40
N GLN A 169 -50.84 -1.85 -23.30
CA GLN A 169 -51.70 -1.39 -22.18
C GLN A 169 -52.61 -0.26 -22.66
N GLU A 170 -52.08 0.73 -23.39
CA GLU A 170 -52.86 1.82 -23.97
C GLU A 170 -53.95 1.31 -24.93
N LYS A 171 -53.73 0.18 -25.57
CA LYS A 171 -54.75 -0.54 -26.41
C LYS A 171 -55.68 -1.44 -25.62
N GLY A 172 -55.52 -1.54 -24.28
CA GLY A 172 -56.35 -2.38 -23.42
C GLY A 172 -55.98 -3.86 -23.42
N ASN A 173 -54.88 -4.27 -24.05
CA ASN A 173 -54.48 -5.65 -24.18
C ASN A 173 -53.73 -6.21 -22.97
N ILE A 174 -53.25 -5.34 -22.08
CA ILE A 174 -52.50 -5.70 -20.87
C ILE A 174 -53.10 -4.98 -19.66
N SER A 175 -53.17 -5.64 -18.52
CA SER A 175 -53.71 -5.09 -17.30
C SER A 175 -52.68 -4.15 -16.61
N LEU A 176 -53.20 -3.15 -15.86
CA LEU A 176 -52.35 -2.27 -15.05
C LEU A 176 -51.55 -3.06 -14.00
N MET A 177 -52.11 -4.16 -13.47
CA MET A 177 -51.45 -5.01 -12.49
C MET A 177 -50.18 -5.67 -13.07
N GLU A 178 -50.24 -6.16 -14.30
CA GLU A 178 -49.09 -6.76 -14.98
C GLU A 178 -47.98 -5.74 -15.24
N MET A 179 -48.36 -4.53 -15.66
CA MET A 179 -47.40 -3.44 -15.81
C MET A 179 -46.70 -3.11 -14.48
N SER A 180 -47.48 -2.89 -13.41
CA SER A 180 -46.90 -2.59 -12.09
C SER A 180 -45.99 -3.67 -11.55
N ARG A 181 -46.26 -4.95 -11.86
CA ARG A 181 -45.39 -6.08 -11.49
C ARG A 181 -44.05 -6.01 -12.21
N LEU A 182 -44.04 -5.73 -13.50
CA LEU A 182 -42.82 -5.62 -14.29
C LEU A 182 -42.02 -4.36 -13.94
N GLU A 183 -42.68 -3.23 -13.66
CA GLU A 183 -42.01 -2.04 -13.16
C GLU A 183 -41.35 -2.27 -11.79
N SER A 184 -42.01 -3.00 -10.90
CA SER A 184 -41.42 -3.42 -9.61
C SER A 184 -40.21 -4.33 -9.79
N MET A 185 -40.27 -5.28 -10.76
CA MET A 185 -39.14 -6.14 -11.09
C MET A 185 -37.95 -5.33 -11.64
N LEU A 186 -38.20 -4.37 -12.54
CA LEU A 186 -37.18 -3.47 -13.05
C LEU A 186 -36.51 -2.66 -11.94
N PHE A 187 -37.34 -2.16 -11.00
CA PHE A 187 -36.82 -1.39 -9.85
C PHE A 187 -35.90 -2.26 -8.97
N SER A 188 -36.31 -3.50 -8.67
CA SER A 188 -35.49 -4.46 -7.90
C SER A 188 -34.19 -4.76 -8.61
N LEU A 189 -34.23 -5.04 -9.92
CA LEU A 189 -33.04 -5.34 -10.72
C LEU A 189 -32.06 -4.16 -10.76
N LYS A 190 -32.55 -2.94 -10.90
CA LYS A 190 -31.73 -1.72 -10.84
C LYS A 190 -31.10 -1.51 -9.46
N LYS A 191 -31.85 -1.83 -8.40
CA LYS A 191 -31.33 -1.76 -7.03
C LYS A 191 -30.18 -2.75 -6.83
N GLU A 192 -30.37 -4.00 -7.23
CA GLU A 192 -29.33 -5.01 -7.15
C GLU A 192 -28.08 -4.62 -7.95
N LYS A 193 -28.26 -4.11 -9.19
CA LYS A 193 -27.16 -3.58 -10.00
C LYS A 193 -26.37 -2.50 -9.25
N ASN A 194 -27.04 -1.53 -8.66
CA ASN A 194 -26.39 -0.44 -7.92
C ASN A 194 -25.62 -0.95 -6.68
N GLU A 195 -26.17 -1.97 -5.99
CA GLU A 195 -25.49 -2.59 -4.85
C GLU A 195 -24.19 -3.26 -5.31
N ARG A 196 -24.21 -3.98 -6.44
CA ARG A 196 -23.01 -4.60 -7.04
C ARG A 196 -21.99 -3.56 -7.53
N GLU A 197 -22.43 -2.45 -8.08
CA GLU A 197 -21.55 -1.34 -8.49
C GLU A 197 -20.84 -0.72 -7.28
N ASN A 198 -21.53 -0.52 -6.16
CA ASN A 198 -20.93 -0.02 -4.93
C ASN A 198 -19.93 -1.03 -4.33
N GLU A 199 -20.25 -2.32 -4.34
CA GLU A 199 -19.34 -3.38 -3.93
C GLU A 199 -18.06 -3.37 -4.80
N LEU A 200 -18.22 -3.24 -6.13
CA LEU A 200 -17.10 -3.17 -7.06
C LEU A 200 -16.19 -1.97 -6.79
N LEU A 201 -16.75 -0.81 -6.47
CA LEU A 201 -15.97 0.37 -6.12
C LEU A 201 -15.10 0.12 -4.86
N THR A 202 -15.66 -0.52 -3.85
CA THR A 202 -14.94 -0.89 -2.63
C THR A 202 -13.80 -1.85 -2.92
N LEU A 203 -14.09 -2.96 -3.62
CA LEU A 203 -13.08 -3.97 -3.96
C LEU A 203 -11.96 -3.42 -4.86
N ARG A 204 -12.29 -2.52 -5.79
CA ARG A 204 -11.27 -1.82 -6.60
C ARG A 204 -10.38 -0.91 -5.75
N GLY A 205 -10.96 -0.20 -4.78
CA GLY A 205 -10.19 0.60 -3.83
C GLY A 205 -9.18 -0.24 -3.06
N GLU A 206 -9.60 -1.39 -2.53
CA GLU A 206 -8.74 -2.34 -1.83
C GLU A 206 -7.63 -2.90 -2.73
N LEU A 207 -7.97 -3.28 -3.96
CA LEU A 207 -7.01 -3.76 -4.96
C LEU A 207 -5.99 -2.66 -5.33
N ASN A 208 -6.44 -1.42 -5.49
CA ASN A 208 -5.56 -0.27 -5.78
C ASN A 208 -4.56 -0.02 -4.65
N VAL A 209 -4.97 -0.20 -3.39
CA VAL A 209 -4.07 -0.11 -2.23
C VAL A 209 -2.99 -1.20 -2.28
N LEU A 210 -3.38 -2.45 -2.57
CA LEU A 210 -2.41 -3.56 -2.69
C LEU A 210 -1.40 -3.33 -3.82
N LEU A 211 -1.84 -2.74 -4.94
CA LEU A 211 -1.02 -2.46 -6.11
C LEU A 211 -0.29 -1.10 -6.06
N ASN A 212 -0.50 -0.32 -4.99
CA ASN A 212 -0.03 1.06 -4.87
C ASN A 212 -0.39 1.89 -6.11
N LEU A 213 -1.68 1.87 -6.45
CA LEU A 213 -2.28 2.68 -7.51
C LEU A 213 -3.03 3.87 -6.89
N PRO A 214 -3.14 5.01 -7.60
CA PRO A 214 -4.05 6.09 -7.19
C PRO A 214 -5.48 5.56 -7.01
N GLY A 215 -6.20 6.07 -5.99
CA GLY A 215 -7.50 5.53 -5.58
C GLY A 215 -8.61 5.61 -6.64
N ASP A 216 -8.47 6.52 -7.59
CA ASP A 216 -9.39 6.76 -8.72
C ASP A 216 -9.02 5.98 -9.99
N THR A 217 -7.95 5.17 -9.94
CA THR A 217 -7.49 4.41 -11.10
C THR A 217 -8.47 3.28 -11.42
N MET A 218 -9.08 3.35 -12.60
CA MET A 218 -9.89 2.27 -13.15
C MET A 218 -9.05 1.45 -14.13
N VAL A 219 -8.61 0.27 -13.70
CA VAL A 219 -7.89 -0.67 -14.56
C VAL A 219 -8.87 -1.75 -14.99
N GLU A 220 -8.89 -2.07 -16.28
CA GLU A 220 -9.60 -3.23 -16.78
C GLU A 220 -8.79 -4.49 -16.48
N LEU A 221 -9.43 -5.49 -15.86
CA LEU A 221 -8.76 -6.73 -15.48
C LEU A 221 -9.00 -7.83 -16.52
N SER A 222 -7.98 -8.64 -16.78
CA SER A 222 -8.05 -9.82 -17.62
C SER A 222 -7.55 -11.04 -16.84
N LEU A 223 -8.30 -12.13 -16.91
CA LEU A 223 -7.87 -13.45 -16.44
C LEU A 223 -7.53 -14.34 -17.64
N ASP A 224 -6.34 -14.94 -17.59
CA ASP A 224 -5.92 -15.91 -18.58
C ASP A 224 -6.76 -17.20 -18.46
N GLU A 225 -7.05 -17.85 -19.60
CA GLU A 225 -7.84 -19.09 -19.61
C GLU A 225 -7.21 -20.21 -18.76
N GLU A 226 -5.89 -20.23 -18.60
CA GLU A 226 -5.19 -21.19 -17.76
C GLU A 226 -5.52 -21.00 -16.28
N VAL A 227 -5.64 -19.75 -15.82
CA VAL A 227 -6.03 -19.42 -14.45
C VAL A 227 -7.49 -19.81 -14.21
N LEU A 228 -8.37 -19.57 -15.20
CA LEU A 228 -9.78 -19.99 -15.13
C LEU A 228 -9.96 -21.50 -15.05
N LYS A 229 -9.10 -22.27 -15.71
CA LYS A 229 -9.12 -23.76 -15.65
C LYS A 229 -8.59 -24.30 -14.31
N GLN A 230 -7.71 -23.57 -13.63
CA GLN A 230 -7.19 -23.93 -12.29
C GLN A 230 -8.15 -23.57 -11.17
N LEU A 231 -9.03 -22.60 -11.38
CA LEU A 231 -10.16 -22.34 -10.51
C LEU A 231 -11.18 -23.48 -10.74
N ASP A 232 -11.06 -24.54 -9.94
CA ASP A 232 -12.00 -25.65 -9.98
C ASP A 232 -13.39 -25.19 -9.54
N LEU A 233 -14.19 -24.76 -10.52
CA LEU A 233 -15.58 -24.31 -10.33
C LEU A 233 -16.52 -25.44 -9.85
N SER A 234 -16.00 -26.64 -9.66
CA SER A 234 -16.78 -27.78 -9.15
C SER A 234 -17.02 -27.75 -7.65
N GLN A 235 -16.40 -26.79 -6.92
CA GLN A 235 -16.54 -26.61 -5.47
C GLN A 235 -17.39 -25.38 -5.07
N LEU A 236 -17.97 -24.67 -6.03
CA LEU A 236 -18.92 -23.59 -5.83
C LEU A 236 -20.35 -24.07 -6.08
#